data_9ad9789bc82ecb55caa062aad85bd139
#
_entry.id   9ad9789bc82ecb55caa062aad85bd139
#
_cell.length_a   1.000
_cell.length_b   1.000
_cell.length_c   1.000
_cell.angle_alpha   90.00
_cell.angle_beta   90.00
_cell.angle_gamma   90.00
#
_symmetry.space_group_name_H-M   'P 1'
#
loop_
_entity.id
_entity.type
_entity.pdbx_description
1 polymer ?
#
loop_
_entity_poly.entity_id
_entity_poly.type
_entity_poly.pdbx_seq_one_letter_code
_entity_poly.pdbx_strand_id
1 'polypeptide(L)'
;MRKIFLFLFALPLMAQAQSKTDSTTIKMMSDEIMKNGKAYDLLRELTKKIGGRLAGSPQQQNAAIWGKRHMESFKPDQVFMQACKTPNWQRGGKDFGAVIAADGKAQIEKLEVLALGNSLSSNGLVEADLLAVDNFD
;
A
#
# COMPACT_ATOMS: atom_id res chain seq x y z
N MET A 1 4.82 51.24 -29.49
CA MET A 1 6.03 50.87 -28.71
C MET A 1 5.95 51.22 -27.20
N ARG A 2 5.10 52.16 -26.76
CA ARG A 2 5.01 52.61 -25.34
C ARG A 2 4.27 51.61 -24.42
N LYS A 3 3.44 50.71 -24.98
CA LYS A 3 2.64 49.71 -24.21
C LYS A 3 3.41 48.40 -23.88
N ILE A 4 4.44 48.09 -24.65
CA ILE A 4 5.30 46.89 -24.42
C ILE A 4 6.24 47.13 -23.23
N PHE A 5 6.65 48.36 -23.00
CA PHE A 5 7.55 48.69 -21.87
C PHE A 5 6.87 48.58 -20.49
N LEU A 6 5.57 48.82 -20.43
CA LEU A 6 4.80 48.65 -19.17
C LEU A 6 4.62 47.17 -18.77
N PHE A 7 4.60 46.27 -19.74
CA PHE A 7 4.48 44.84 -19.47
C PHE A 7 5.80 44.20 -19.00
N LEU A 8 6.92 44.73 -19.49
CA LEU A 8 8.25 44.26 -19.05
C LEU A 8 8.60 44.69 -17.61
N PHE A 9 7.99 45.76 -17.09
CA PHE A 9 8.20 46.22 -15.72
C PHE A 9 7.34 45.53 -14.67
N ALA A 10 6.28 44.82 -15.09
CA ALA A 10 5.41 44.06 -14.20
C ALA A 10 5.91 42.62 -13.90
N LEU A 11 6.81 42.09 -14.72
CA LEU A 11 7.38 40.74 -14.55
C LEU A 11 8.22 40.53 -13.26
N PRO A 12 9.04 41.48 -12.77
CA PRO A 12 9.79 41.26 -11.53
C PRO A 12 8.95 41.33 -10.25
N LEU A 13 7.71 41.83 -10.29
CA LEU A 13 6.82 41.89 -9.13
C LEU A 13 6.22 40.53 -8.76
N MET A 14 6.23 39.57 -9.68
CA MET A 14 5.75 38.20 -9.44
C MET A 14 6.83 37.28 -8.86
N ALA A 15 8.10 37.69 -8.80
CA ALA A 15 9.20 36.84 -8.31
C ALA A 15 9.41 36.87 -6.79
N GLN A 16 8.58 37.59 -6.05
CA GLN A 16 8.68 37.74 -4.58
C GLN A 16 7.74 36.81 -3.78
N ALA A 17 7.25 35.70 -4.39
CA ALA A 17 6.24 34.85 -3.78
C ALA A 17 6.77 33.98 -2.63
N GLN A 18 8.08 33.90 -2.38
CA GLN A 18 8.63 33.20 -1.23
C GLN A 18 9.18 34.16 -0.19
N SER A 19 8.50 34.25 0.93
CA SER A 19 9.00 35.03 2.06
C SER A 19 10.20 34.32 2.71
N LYS A 20 11.15 35.08 3.26
CA LYS A 20 12.25 34.51 4.07
C LYS A 20 11.69 33.68 5.26
N THR A 21 10.53 34.04 5.75
CA THR A 21 9.82 33.36 6.82
C THR A 21 9.41 31.95 6.39
N ASP A 22 8.87 31.80 5.18
CA ASP A 22 8.44 30.48 4.67
C ASP A 22 9.63 29.53 4.49
N SER A 23 10.71 30.03 3.90
CA SER A 23 11.94 29.24 3.75
C SER A 23 12.53 28.82 5.10
N THR A 24 12.49 29.69 6.10
CA THR A 24 12.94 29.37 7.45
C THR A 24 12.04 28.32 8.10
N THR A 25 10.73 28.47 7.97
CA THR A 25 9.75 27.52 8.50
C THR A 25 9.92 26.15 7.87
N ILE A 26 10.04 26.06 6.54
CA ILE A 26 10.27 24.80 5.82
C ILE A 26 11.57 24.14 6.29
N LYS A 27 12.64 24.94 6.45
CA LYS A 27 13.91 24.43 6.96
C LYS A 27 13.77 23.86 8.37
N MET A 28 13.09 24.55 9.27
CA MET A 28 12.84 24.09 10.64
C MET A 28 12.04 22.79 10.65
N MET A 29 11.01 22.66 9.81
CA MET A 29 10.23 21.42 9.66
C MET A 29 11.10 20.27 9.15
N SER A 30 11.93 20.54 8.14
CA SER A 30 12.87 19.53 7.61
C SER A 30 13.88 19.08 8.66
N ASP A 31 14.49 20.01 9.37
CA ASP A 31 15.48 19.73 10.42
C ASP A 31 14.83 18.90 11.56
N GLU A 32 13.60 19.22 11.94
CA GLU A 32 12.85 18.48 12.96
C GLU A 32 12.55 17.03 12.52
N ILE A 33 12.07 16.86 11.29
CA ILE A 33 11.77 15.53 10.73
C ILE A 33 13.05 14.68 10.64
N MET A 34 14.16 15.28 10.22
CA MET A 34 15.43 14.56 10.09
C MET A 34 16.05 14.17 11.43
N LYS A 35 15.88 15.01 12.47
CA LYS A 35 16.46 14.75 13.81
C LYS A 35 15.57 13.90 14.70
N ASN A 36 14.26 14.16 14.67
CA ASN A 36 13.29 13.61 15.63
C ASN A 36 12.20 12.78 14.96
N GLY A 37 12.34 12.48 13.66
CA GLY A 37 11.36 11.72 12.89
C GLY A 37 11.21 10.30 13.42
N LYS A 38 9.98 9.88 13.68
CA LYS A 38 9.62 8.57 14.23
C LYS A 38 9.17 7.56 13.17
N ALA A 39 9.35 7.88 11.89
CA ALA A 39 8.82 7.06 10.80
C ALA A 39 9.33 5.60 10.85
N TYR A 40 10.61 5.40 11.14
CA TYR A 40 11.19 4.06 11.24
C TYR A 40 10.60 3.27 12.43
N ASP A 41 10.50 3.90 13.60
CA ASP A 41 9.96 3.24 14.79
C ASP A 41 8.49 2.91 14.63
N LEU A 42 7.70 3.80 14.03
CA LEU A 42 6.30 3.57 13.70
C LEU A 42 6.15 2.43 12.69
N LEU A 43 6.97 2.42 11.64
CA LEU A 43 6.96 1.32 10.66
C LEU A 43 7.35 0.00 11.31
N ARG A 44 8.35 -0.01 12.17
CA ARG A 44 8.78 -1.18 12.93
C ARG A 44 7.67 -1.69 13.85
N GLU A 45 6.99 -0.81 14.56
CA GLU A 45 5.86 -1.16 15.40
C GLU A 45 4.72 -1.77 14.57
N LEU A 46 4.32 -1.11 13.50
CA LEU A 46 3.28 -1.55 12.58
C LEU A 46 3.58 -2.93 11.99
N THR A 47 4.81 -3.18 11.56
CA THR A 47 5.21 -4.44 10.93
C THR A 47 5.41 -5.57 11.94
N LYS A 48 5.95 -5.29 13.12
CA LYS A 48 6.27 -6.32 14.12
C LYS A 48 5.10 -6.67 15.03
N LYS A 49 4.26 -5.69 15.42
CA LYS A 49 3.13 -5.92 16.32
C LYS A 49 1.84 -6.28 15.60
N ILE A 50 1.58 -5.69 14.45
CA ILE A 50 0.34 -5.90 13.69
C ILE A 50 0.55 -6.91 12.57
N GLY A 51 1.67 -6.82 11.84
CA GLY A 51 2.03 -7.76 10.79
C GLY A 51 1.32 -7.51 9.46
N GLY A 52 1.06 -8.59 8.71
CA GLY A 52 0.39 -8.56 7.42
C GLY A 52 -1.05 -8.04 7.53
N ARG A 53 -1.43 -7.11 6.65
CA ARG A 53 -2.68 -6.34 6.73
C ARG A 53 -3.42 -6.38 5.40
N LEU A 54 -3.92 -7.55 5.03
CA LEU A 54 -4.79 -7.63 3.85
C LEU A 54 -6.06 -6.79 4.08
N ALA A 55 -6.53 -6.16 3.03
CA ALA A 55 -7.77 -5.38 3.07
C ALA A 55 -8.92 -6.25 3.60
N GLY A 56 -9.73 -5.72 4.51
CA GLY A 56 -10.82 -6.44 5.17
C GLY A 56 -10.41 -7.41 6.28
N SER A 57 -9.11 -7.62 6.52
CA SER A 57 -8.64 -8.49 7.61
C SER A 57 -8.74 -7.84 9.00
N PRO A 58 -8.78 -8.62 10.08
CA PRO A 58 -8.69 -8.10 11.43
C PRO A 58 -7.42 -7.28 11.68
N GLN A 59 -6.30 -7.64 11.07
CA GLN A 59 -5.04 -6.92 11.16
C GLN A 59 -5.13 -5.55 10.51
N GLN A 60 -5.85 -5.40 9.39
CA GLN A 60 -6.11 -4.10 8.80
C GLN A 60 -6.94 -3.21 9.73
N GLN A 61 -7.96 -3.75 10.39
CA GLN A 61 -8.75 -3.03 11.38
C GLN A 61 -7.90 -2.58 12.58
N ASN A 62 -7.05 -3.48 13.08
CA ASN A 62 -6.12 -3.16 14.17
C ASN A 62 -5.12 -2.07 13.76
N ALA A 63 -4.64 -2.08 12.51
CA ALA A 63 -3.77 -1.04 11.98
C ALA A 63 -4.47 0.32 11.90
N ALA A 64 -5.74 0.35 11.51
CA ALA A 64 -6.52 1.59 11.48
C ALA A 64 -6.72 2.18 12.88
N ILE A 65 -7.04 1.36 13.87
CA ILE A 65 -7.16 1.76 15.27
C ILE A 65 -5.81 2.25 15.81
N TRP A 66 -4.73 1.54 15.52
CA TRP A 66 -3.38 1.93 15.89
C TRP A 66 -3.01 3.30 15.28
N GLY A 67 -3.26 3.49 13.98
CA GLY A 67 -3.01 4.75 13.28
C GLY A 67 -3.79 5.92 13.90
N LYS A 68 -5.08 5.71 14.19
CA LYS A 68 -5.91 6.70 14.88
C LYS A 68 -5.29 7.14 16.21
N ARG A 69 -4.88 6.20 17.06
CA ARG A 69 -4.24 6.50 18.36
C ARG A 69 -2.95 7.30 18.20
N HIS A 70 -2.13 6.96 17.19
CA HIS A 70 -0.90 7.71 16.92
C HIS A 70 -1.20 9.15 16.47
N MET A 71 -2.17 9.34 15.59
CA MET A 71 -2.58 10.68 15.18
C MET A 71 -3.12 11.51 16.35
N GLU A 72 -3.93 10.91 17.22
CA GLU A 72 -4.45 11.56 18.43
C GLU A 72 -3.32 12.00 19.38
N SER A 73 -2.20 11.29 19.43
CA SER A 73 -1.06 11.64 20.27
C SER A 73 -0.38 12.98 19.87
N PHE A 74 -0.56 13.40 18.62
CA PHE A 74 -0.08 14.70 18.12
C PHE A 74 -1.05 15.86 18.42
N LYS A 75 -2.20 15.57 19.06
CA LYS A 75 -3.21 16.55 19.48
C LYS A 75 -3.72 17.45 18.34
N PRO A 76 -4.07 16.91 17.17
CA PRO A 76 -4.76 17.70 16.15
C PRO A 76 -6.17 18.04 16.63
N ASP A 77 -6.81 19.01 15.98
CA ASP A 77 -8.17 19.43 16.33
C ASP A 77 -9.20 18.30 16.21
N GLN A 78 -9.01 17.39 15.25
CA GLN A 78 -9.90 16.26 15.05
C GLN A 78 -9.19 15.07 14.42
N VAL A 79 -9.48 13.86 14.91
CA VAL A 79 -9.12 12.58 14.29
C VAL A 79 -10.34 11.70 14.20
N PHE A 80 -10.67 11.23 13.01
CA PHE A 80 -11.81 10.33 12.82
C PHE A 80 -11.44 9.19 11.85
N MET A 81 -12.21 8.11 11.94
CA MET A 81 -12.13 6.99 11.00
C MET A 81 -13.33 7.04 10.05
N GLN A 82 -13.07 6.98 8.76
CA GLN A 82 -14.12 6.90 7.76
C GLN A 82 -14.37 5.43 7.42
N ALA A 83 -15.64 5.01 7.50
CA ALA A 83 -16.04 3.68 7.09
C ALA A 83 -15.94 3.54 5.55
N CYS A 84 -15.29 2.49 5.10
CA CYS A 84 -15.23 2.11 3.68
C CYS A 84 -15.46 0.60 3.53
N LYS A 85 -16.05 0.21 2.39
CA LYS A 85 -16.21 -1.19 2.02
C LYS A 85 -15.00 -1.63 1.22
N THR A 86 -14.38 -2.74 1.62
CA THR A 86 -13.26 -3.36 0.91
C THR A 86 -13.55 -4.84 0.69
N PRO A 87 -13.04 -5.45 -0.39
CA PRO A 87 -13.07 -6.90 -0.53
C PRO A 87 -12.37 -7.56 0.65
N ASN A 88 -12.98 -8.59 1.22
CA ASN A 88 -12.38 -9.37 2.29
C ASN A 88 -11.96 -10.73 1.75
N TRP A 89 -10.83 -10.77 1.07
CA TRP A 89 -10.22 -12.01 0.66
C TRP A 89 -9.25 -12.50 1.73
N GLN A 90 -9.40 -13.75 2.12
CA GLN A 90 -8.49 -14.42 3.06
C GLN A 90 -7.98 -15.70 2.42
N ARG A 91 -6.69 -15.94 2.59
CA ARG A 91 -6.12 -17.23 2.19
C ARG A 91 -6.75 -18.33 3.01
N GLY A 92 -7.23 -19.35 2.34
CA GLY A 92 -7.81 -20.55 2.97
C GLY A 92 -6.74 -21.48 3.54
N GLY A 93 -6.97 -22.78 3.44
CA GLY A 93 -6.02 -23.79 3.83
C GLY A 93 -4.78 -23.86 2.92
N LYS A 94 -4.03 -24.95 3.03
CA LYS A 94 -2.88 -25.21 2.17
C LYS A 94 -3.35 -25.57 0.76
N ASP A 95 -2.83 -24.82 -0.23
CA ASP A 95 -3.07 -25.14 -1.64
C ASP A 95 -2.38 -26.47 -2.00
N PHE A 96 -2.95 -27.22 -2.93
CA PHE A 96 -2.41 -28.46 -3.42
C PHE A 96 -2.30 -28.44 -4.93
N GLY A 97 -1.18 -28.90 -5.44
CA GLY A 97 -0.95 -29.15 -6.86
C GLY A 97 -0.07 -30.36 -7.04
N ALA A 98 -0.32 -31.13 -8.06
CA ALA A 98 0.50 -32.29 -8.41
C ALA A 98 0.41 -32.57 -9.91
N VAL A 99 1.48 -33.15 -10.46
CA VAL A 99 1.45 -33.81 -11.76
C VAL A 99 1.08 -35.25 -11.55
N ILE A 100 0.09 -35.74 -12.30
CA ILE A 100 -0.35 -37.15 -12.26
C ILE A 100 -0.02 -37.85 -13.57
N ALA A 101 0.05 -39.16 -13.52
CA ALA A 101 0.23 -39.97 -14.73
C ALA A 101 -1.00 -39.86 -15.64
N ALA A 102 -0.82 -40.03 -16.93
CA ALA A 102 -1.90 -39.95 -17.92
C ALA A 102 -3.04 -40.98 -17.67
N ASP A 103 -2.80 -42.03 -16.89
CA ASP A 103 -3.82 -42.98 -16.47
C ASP A 103 -4.59 -42.53 -15.20
N GLY A 104 -4.26 -41.37 -14.64
CA GLY A 104 -4.91 -40.79 -13.45
C GLY A 104 -4.62 -41.53 -12.14
N LYS A 105 -3.76 -42.56 -12.13
CA LYS A 105 -3.62 -43.49 -10.97
C LYS A 105 -2.41 -43.16 -10.09
N ALA A 106 -1.39 -42.56 -10.63
CA ALA A 106 -0.15 -42.30 -9.91
C ALA A 106 0.18 -40.82 -9.87
N GLN A 107 0.48 -40.28 -8.70
CA GLN A 107 1.10 -38.96 -8.56
C GLN A 107 2.58 -39.07 -9.00
N ILE A 108 2.97 -38.32 -10.01
CA ILE A 108 4.35 -38.27 -10.50
C ILE A 108 5.15 -37.28 -9.65
N GLU A 109 4.63 -36.07 -9.46
CA GLU A 109 5.32 -35.01 -8.76
C GLU A 109 4.32 -34.13 -7.99
N LYS A 110 4.67 -33.80 -6.75
CA LYS A 110 3.95 -32.82 -5.96
C LYS A 110 4.55 -31.45 -6.19
N LEU A 111 3.72 -30.47 -6.50
CA LEU A 111 4.13 -29.10 -6.72
C LEU A 111 3.93 -28.26 -5.46
N GLU A 112 4.90 -27.40 -5.15
CA GLU A 112 4.73 -26.35 -4.15
C GLU A 112 4.03 -25.18 -4.81
N VAL A 113 2.74 -25.04 -4.52
CA VAL A 113 1.85 -24.05 -5.15
C VAL A 113 1.28 -23.09 -4.12
N LEU A 114 0.98 -21.89 -4.56
CA LEU A 114 0.36 -20.86 -3.76
C LEU A 114 -0.68 -20.10 -4.60
N ALA A 115 -1.92 -20.06 -4.15
CA ALA A 115 -2.99 -19.34 -4.82
C ALA A 115 -2.69 -17.84 -4.86
N LEU A 116 -2.99 -17.19 -5.97
CA LEU A 116 -2.92 -15.75 -6.10
C LEU A 116 -4.00 -15.06 -5.26
N GLY A 117 -3.73 -13.84 -4.84
CA GLY A 117 -4.73 -13.02 -4.16
C GLY A 117 -6.00 -12.87 -5.00
N ASN A 118 -7.15 -12.89 -4.35
CA ASN A 118 -8.49 -12.89 -4.95
C ASN A 118 -8.88 -14.15 -5.73
N SER A 119 -8.07 -15.21 -5.71
CA SER A 119 -8.49 -16.51 -6.26
C SER A 119 -9.69 -17.07 -5.51
N LEU A 120 -10.57 -17.73 -6.23
CA LEU A 120 -11.67 -18.50 -5.64
C LEU A 120 -11.22 -19.94 -5.40
N SER A 121 -11.88 -20.60 -4.45
CA SER A 121 -11.70 -22.04 -4.24
C SER A 121 -12.23 -22.83 -5.44
N SER A 122 -11.53 -23.89 -5.82
CA SER A 122 -12.01 -24.85 -6.82
C SER A 122 -13.20 -25.70 -6.36
N ASN A 123 -13.58 -25.62 -5.07
CA ASN A 123 -14.63 -26.46 -4.45
C ASN A 123 -14.39 -27.96 -4.58
N GLY A 124 -13.14 -28.37 -4.63
CA GLY A 124 -12.71 -29.75 -4.73
C GLY A 124 -11.48 -29.91 -5.63
N LEU A 125 -11.07 -31.13 -5.84
CA LEU A 125 -9.97 -31.46 -6.74
C LEU A 125 -10.41 -31.23 -8.19
N VAL A 126 -9.60 -30.50 -8.94
CA VAL A 126 -9.73 -30.31 -10.40
C VAL A 126 -8.56 -31.01 -11.05
N GLU A 127 -8.86 -31.88 -12.02
CA GLU A 127 -7.90 -32.59 -12.84
C GLU A 127 -8.11 -32.20 -14.30
N ALA A 128 -7.07 -31.86 -15.00
CA ALA A 128 -7.11 -31.44 -16.40
C ALA A 128 -5.75 -31.65 -17.08
N ASP A 129 -5.78 -31.72 -18.40
CA ASP A 129 -4.56 -31.73 -19.20
C ASP A 129 -3.82 -30.41 -19.15
N LEU A 130 -2.49 -30.46 -19.21
CA LEU A 130 -1.64 -29.29 -19.26
C LEU A 130 -1.42 -28.85 -20.71
N LEU A 131 -1.83 -27.64 -21.04
CA LEU A 131 -1.54 -27.00 -22.32
C LEU A 131 -0.52 -25.88 -22.11
N ALA A 132 0.63 -26.00 -22.78
CA ALA A 132 1.60 -24.89 -22.85
C ALA A 132 1.23 -23.96 -24.01
N VAL A 133 1.17 -22.67 -23.73
CA VAL A 133 0.90 -21.62 -24.72
C VAL A 133 1.98 -20.55 -24.63
N ASP A 134 2.44 -20.06 -25.77
CA ASP A 134 3.45 -19.00 -25.82
C ASP A 134 2.78 -17.59 -25.72
N ASN A 135 1.57 -17.49 -26.21
CA ASN A 135 0.75 -16.27 -26.14
C ASN A 135 -0.75 -16.62 -26.16
N PHE A 136 -1.61 -15.64 -26.02
CA PHE A 136 -3.07 -15.79 -26.07
C PHE A 136 -3.72 -15.30 -27.39
N ASP A 137 -2.94 -15.16 -28.46
CA ASP A 137 -3.42 -14.76 -29.78
C ASP A 137 -4.05 -15.94 -30.55
#